data_35378d19d05486a634c07ad3640df321
#
_entry.id   35378d19d05486a634c07ad3640df321
#
_cell.length_a   1.000
_cell.length_b   1.000
_cell.length_c   1.000
_cell.angle_alpha   90.00
_cell.angle_beta   90.00
_cell.angle_gamma   90.00
#
_symmetry.space_group_name_H-M   'P 1'
#
loop_
_entity.id
_entity.type
_entity.pdbx_description
1 polymer ?
#
loop_
_entity_poly.entity_id
_entity_poly.type
_entity_poly.pdbx_seq_one_letter_code
_entity_poly.pdbx_strand_id
1 'polypeptide(L)'
;MKIIISGGGTGGHVYPAIAIADAFRQIDPATEILFVGAEGKMEMNAVPKAGYKIIGLPISGLQRSLSMRNVSLVFKLASSLFKAWNIIGNFKPDAVIGVGGYASGPVLKVAAWRKIPYFIQEQNSYAGITNKLLGNRASAIFVAFKGMERFFPKDKIILAGNPVRNDFLHLPSRDDARRILGIHPDKRTIGIF
;
A
#
# COMPACT_ATOMS: atom_id res chain seq x y z
N MET A 1 8.03 5.35 17.12
CA MET A 1 8.38 5.66 15.72
C MET A 1 7.15 6.20 14.99
N LYS A 2 7.34 7.09 13.98
CA LYS A 2 6.24 7.65 13.16
C LYS A 2 6.36 7.18 11.71
N ILE A 3 5.32 6.56 11.19
CA ILE A 3 5.33 5.98 9.83
C ILE A 3 4.14 6.51 9.02
N ILE A 4 4.39 6.92 7.78
CA ILE A 4 3.34 7.11 6.79
C ILE A 4 3.30 5.89 5.88
N ILE A 5 2.10 5.30 5.70
CA ILE A 5 1.85 4.25 4.71
C ILE A 5 0.94 4.81 3.63
N SER A 6 1.37 4.73 2.37
CA SER A 6 0.63 5.32 1.26
C SER A 6 0.40 4.33 0.13
N GLY A 7 -0.83 4.31 -0.32
CA GLY A 7 -1.28 3.47 -1.43
C GLY A 7 -2.77 3.29 -1.42
N GLY A 8 -3.28 2.54 -2.38
CA GLY A 8 -4.71 2.27 -2.46
C GLY A 8 -5.22 2.12 -3.89
N GLY A 9 -6.51 2.37 -4.03
CA GLY A 9 -7.26 2.21 -5.28
C GLY A 9 -7.87 0.82 -5.48
N THR A 10 -7.23 -0.22 -4.95
CA THR A 10 -7.71 -1.61 -5.02
C THR A 10 -7.38 -2.37 -3.74
N GLY A 11 -8.09 -3.46 -3.47
CA GLY A 11 -7.84 -4.34 -2.31
C GLY A 11 -6.42 -4.90 -2.29
N GLY A 12 -5.85 -5.17 -3.47
CA GLY A 12 -4.47 -5.67 -3.62
C GLY A 12 -3.40 -4.72 -3.08
N HIS A 13 -3.68 -3.43 -2.93
CA HIS A 13 -2.79 -2.46 -2.29
C HIS A 13 -3.20 -2.18 -0.83
N VAL A 14 -4.50 -2.07 -0.58
CA VAL A 14 -5.02 -1.64 0.72
C VAL A 14 -4.76 -2.68 1.82
N TYR A 15 -5.05 -3.95 1.55
CA TYR A 15 -4.88 -5.00 2.56
C TYR A 15 -3.42 -5.29 2.91
N PRO A 16 -2.47 -5.36 1.96
CA PRO A 16 -1.05 -5.40 2.28
C PRO A 16 -0.57 -4.19 3.11
N ALA A 17 -1.09 -2.99 2.83
CA ALA A 17 -0.77 -1.80 3.62
C ALA A 17 -1.24 -1.93 5.09
N ILE A 18 -2.46 -2.44 5.30
CA ILE A 18 -3.00 -2.71 6.64
C ILE A 18 -2.17 -3.79 7.34
N ALA A 19 -1.83 -4.88 6.64
CA ALA A 19 -1.00 -5.96 7.21
C ALA A 19 0.39 -5.46 7.66
N ILE A 20 1.01 -4.55 6.88
CA ILE A 20 2.26 -3.89 7.27
C ILE A 20 2.06 -3.04 8.54
N ALA A 21 0.97 -2.27 8.59
CA ALA A 21 0.66 -1.44 9.76
C ALA A 21 0.44 -2.28 11.02
N ASP A 22 -0.29 -3.38 10.91
CA ASP A 22 -0.54 -4.31 12.00
C ASP A 22 0.77 -4.92 12.52
N ALA A 23 1.67 -5.33 11.61
CA ALA A 23 2.98 -5.86 11.98
C ALA A 23 3.82 -4.83 12.76
N PHE A 24 3.83 -3.55 12.34
CA PHE A 24 4.52 -2.50 13.09
C PHE A 24 3.94 -2.31 14.49
N ARG A 25 2.61 -2.32 14.65
CA ARG A 25 1.96 -2.21 15.95
C ARG A 25 2.19 -3.43 16.86
N GLN A 26 2.35 -4.61 16.28
CA GLN A 26 2.71 -5.82 17.05
C GLN A 26 4.14 -5.75 17.58
N ILE A 27 5.08 -5.21 16.79
CA ILE A 27 6.48 -5.06 17.20
C ILE A 27 6.63 -3.94 18.22
N ASP A 28 5.99 -2.80 17.99
CA ASP A 28 6.01 -1.64 18.89
C ASP A 28 4.63 -0.95 18.88
N PRO A 29 3.81 -1.19 19.92
CA PRO A 29 2.49 -0.56 20.07
C PRO A 29 2.51 0.96 20.12
N ALA A 30 3.65 1.59 20.45
CA ALA A 30 3.83 3.04 20.47
C ALA A 30 4.08 3.64 19.08
N THR A 31 4.18 2.82 18.04
CA THR A 31 4.35 3.31 16.66
C THR A 31 3.12 4.08 16.19
N GLU A 32 3.32 5.35 15.87
CA GLU A 32 2.29 6.20 15.27
C GLU A 32 2.21 5.96 13.76
N ILE A 33 1.05 5.54 13.26
CA ILE A 33 0.83 5.22 11.86
C ILE A 33 -0.24 6.14 11.27
N LEU A 34 0.10 6.79 10.15
CA LEU A 34 -0.83 7.59 9.35
C LEU A 34 -0.88 7.03 7.94
N PHE A 35 -2.09 6.74 7.46
CA PHE A 35 -2.30 6.39 6.06
C PHE A 35 -2.54 7.62 5.20
N VAL A 36 -2.09 7.54 3.94
CA VAL A 36 -2.41 8.53 2.91
C VAL A 36 -2.89 7.78 1.68
N GLY A 37 -4.15 8.01 1.31
CA GLY A 37 -4.84 7.34 0.20
C GLY A 37 -5.41 8.32 -0.83
N ALA A 38 -6.15 7.84 -1.81
CA ALA A 38 -6.89 8.67 -2.78
C ALA A 38 -8.33 8.91 -2.30
N GLU A 39 -8.79 10.15 -2.39
CA GLU A 39 -10.17 10.52 -2.03
C GLU A 39 -11.18 9.72 -2.85
N GLY A 40 -12.27 9.27 -2.19
CA GLY A 40 -13.35 8.52 -2.82
C GLY A 40 -12.98 7.09 -3.23
N LYS A 41 -11.86 6.54 -2.76
CA LYS A 41 -11.44 5.16 -3.00
C LYS A 41 -11.68 4.28 -1.77
N MET A 42 -11.58 2.95 -1.99
CA MET A 42 -11.93 1.96 -0.95
C MET A 42 -11.09 2.09 0.32
N GLU A 43 -9.86 2.56 0.22
CA GLU A 43 -8.99 2.78 1.37
C GLU A 43 -9.56 3.76 2.38
N MET A 44 -10.34 4.76 1.92
CA MET A 44 -10.98 5.74 2.80
C MET A 44 -12.00 5.11 3.76
N ASN A 45 -12.51 3.93 3.43
CA ASN A 45 -13.41 3.15 4.29
C ASN A 45 -12.69 1.97 4.98
N ALA A 46 -11.81 1.27 4.26
CA ALA A 46 -11.17 0.06 4.78
C ALA A 46 -10.14 0.36 5.88
N VAL A 47 -9.35 1.43 5.72
CA VAL A 47 -8.31 1.80 6.69
C VAL A 47 -8.90 2.23 8.05
N PRO A 48 -9.94 3.09 8.11
CA PRO A 48 -10.60 3.39 9.39
C PRO A 48 -11.25 2.18 10.06
N LYS A 49 -11.82 1.26 9.28
CA LYS A 49 -12.37 -0.01 9.81
C LYS A 49 -11.30 -0.88 10.46
N ALA A 50 -10.05 -0.79 9.99
CA ALA A 50 -8.89 -1.45 10.60
C ALA A 50 -8.29 -0.67 11.77
N GLY A 51 -8.89 0.44 12.21
CA GLY A 51 -8.46 1.22 13.37
C GLY A 51 -7.30 2.19 13.11
N TYR A 52 -7.09 2.60 11.85
CA TYR A 52 -6.04 3.54 11.46
C TYR A 52 -6.60 4.87 10.96
N LYS A 53 -5.85 5.96 11.19
CA LYS A 53 -6.14 7.27 10.61
C LYS A 53 -5.71 7.32 9.16
N ILE A 54 -6.52 7.96 8.30
CA ILE A 54 -6.19 8.16 6.89
C ILE A 54 -6.51 9.59 6.44
N ILE A 55 -5.67 10.13 5.57
CA ILE A 55 -5.90 11.41 4.87
C ILE A 55 -5.96 11.12 3.38
N GLY A 56 -7.00 11.62 2.71
CA GLY A 56 -7.18 11.50 1.26
C GLY A 56 -6.38 12.55 0.49
N LEU A 57 -5.86 12.18 -0.68
CA LEU A 57 -5.32 13.10 -1.69
C LEU A 57 -6.30 13.24 -2.85
N PRO A 58 -6.46 14.42 -3.47
CA PRO A 58 -7.35 14.65 -4.61
C PRO A 58 -6.78 14.09 -5.91
N ILE A 59 -6.24 12.87 -5.88
CA ILE A 59 -5.59 12.21 -7.00
C ILE A 59 -6.50 11.14 -7.61
N SER A 60 -6.44 11.01 -8.93
CA SER A 60 -7.15 9.96 -9.67
C SER A 60 -6.22 9.32 -10.69
N GLY A 61 -6.57 8.12 -11.16
CA GLY A 61 -5.80 7.41 -12.17
C GLY A 61 -5.74 8.13 -13.50
N LEU A 62 -4.62 7.95 -14.21
CA LEU A 62 -4.46 8.36 -15.60
C LEU A 62 -5.47 7.59 -16.47
N GLN A 63 -6.30 8.33 -17.20
CA GLN A 63 -7.09 7.73 -18.29
C GLN A 63 -6.22 7.69 -19.56
N ARG A 64 -6.23 6.56 -20.25
CA ARG A 64 -5.41 6.33 -21.46
C ARG A 64 -5.80 7.17 -22.68
N SER A 65 -6.86 7.98 -22.61
CA SER A 65 -7.31 8.84 -23.71
C SER A 65 -6.77 10.27 -23.55
N LEU A 66 -6.27 10.84 -24.63
CA LEU A 66 -5.94 12.28 -24.72
C LEU A 66 -7.26 13.10 -24.68
N SER A 67 -7.57 13.67 -23.52
CA SER A 67 -8.78 14.45 -23.29
C SER A 67 -8.46 15.69 -22.45
N MET A 68 -9.29 16.74 -22.53
CA MET A 68 -9.27 17.91 -21.65
C MET A 68 -9.23 17.52 -20.14
N ARG A 69 -9.65 16.31 -19.80
CA ARG A 69 -9.48 15.70 -18.46
C ARG A 69 -8.01 15.55 -18.03
N ASN A 70 -7.06 15.51 -18.96
CA ASN A 70 -5.64 15.43 -18.62
C ASN A 70 -5.09 16.75 -18.05
N VAL A 71 -5.71 17.89 -18.40
CA VAL A 71 -5.38 19.18 -17.79
C VAL A 71 -5.76 19.16 -16.30
N SER A 72 -6.94 18.64 -15.98
CA SER A 72 -7.36 18.47 -14.57
C SER A 72 -6.47 17.53 -13.78
N LEU A 73 -5.83 16.56 -14.44
CA LEU A 73 -4.89 15.62 -13.82
C LEU A 73 -3.61 16.33 -13.35
N VAL A 74 -3.08 17.26 -14.14
CA VAL A 74 -1.89 18.05 -13.75
C VAL A 74 -2.19 18.88 -12.49
N PHE A 75 -3.34 19.55 -12.44
CA PHE A 75 -3.77 20.31 -11.26
C PHE A 75 -3.99 19.38 -10.04
N LYS A 76 -4.60 18.22 -10.23
CA LYS A 76 -4.78 17.22 -9.17
C LYS A 76 -3.44 16.69 -8.65
N LEU A 77 -2.47 16.46 -9.54
CA LEU A 77 -1.14 16.03 -9.15
C LEU A 77 -0.41 17.12 -8.35
N ALA A 78 -0.43 18.37 -8.83
CA ALA A 78 0.16 19.51 -8.13
C ALA A 78 -0.47 19.71 -6.75
N SER A 79 -1.81 19.69 -6.67
CA SER A 79 -2.55 19.78 -5.41
C SER A 79 -2.22 18.61 -4.47
N SER A 80 -2.08 17.38 -5.01
CA SER A 80 -1.71 16.21 -4.22
C SER A 80 -0.28 16.28 -3.70
N LEU A 81 0.66 16.81 -4.48
CA LEU A 81 2.03 17.05 -4.05
C LEU A 81 2.08 18.11 -2.92
N PHE A 82 1.34 19.21 -3.07
CA PHE A 82 1.25 20.24 -2.03
C PHE A 82 0.61 19.70 -0.74
N LYS A 83 -0.49 18.95 -0.85
CA LYS A 83 -1.15 18.33 0.29
C LYS A 83 -0.24 17.30 0.97
N ALA A 84 0.47 16.46 0.20
CA ALA A 84 1.46 15.52 0.72
C ALA A 84 2.63 16.24 1.43
N TRP A 85 3.07 17.37 0.90
CA TRP A 85 4.11 18.21 1.52
C TRP A 85 3.69 18.68 2.92
N ASN A 86 2.45 19.14 3.05
CA ASN A 86 1.90 19.60 4.34
C ASN A 86 1.68 18.44 5.30
N ILE A 87 1.15 17.30 4.83
CA ILE A 87 0.96 16.10 5.65
C ILE A 87 2.30 15.63 6.24
N ILE A 88 3.30 15.46 5.39
CA ILE A 88 4.63 15.01 5.81
C ILE A 88 5.29 16.05 6.75
N GLY A 89 5.13 17.35 6.47
CA GLY A 89 5.65 18.39 7.31
C GLY A 89 5.06 18.45 8.72
N ASN A 90 3.76 18.22 8.82
CA ASN A 90 3.03 18.23 10.10
C ASN A 90 3.24 16.93 10.88
N PHE A 91 3.18 15.79 10.21
CA PHE A 91 3.32 14.48 10.86
C PHE A 91 4.76 14.16 11.23
N LYS A 92 5.74 14.63 10.44
CA LYS A 92 7.19 14.41 10.60
C LYS A 92 7.52 12.92 10.74
N PRO A 93 7.25 12.11 9.69
CA PRO A 93 7.50 10.68 9.75
C PRO A 93 8.99 10.36 9.77
N ASP A 94 9.36 9.31 10.49
CA ASP A 94 10.72 8.72 10.46
C ASP A 94 10.95 7.94 9.17
N ALA A 95 9.86 7.37 8.60
CA ALA A 95 9.89 6.61 7.35
C ALA A 95 8.54 6.68 6.62
N VAL A 96 8.59 6.46 5.30
CA VAL A 96 7.41 6.38 4.44
C VAL A 96 7.41 5.06 3.68
N ILE A 97 6.25 4.39 3.62
CA ILE A 97 6.08 3.12 2.91
C ILE A 97 5.04 3.32 1.80
N GLY A 98 5.43 3.05 0.57
CA GLY A 98 4.54 3.04 -0.59
C GLY A 98 4.18 1.61 -0.98
N VAL A 99 2.88 1.32 -1.04
CA VAL A 99 2.38 -0.01 -1.45
C VAL A 99 1.81 -0.02 -2.87
N GLY A 100 2.01 1.07 -3.61
CA GLY A 100 1.45 1.22 -4.96
C GLY A 100 0.12 1.96 -5.01
N GLY A 101 -0.43 2.09 -6.22
CA GLY A 101 -1.57 2.96 -6.47
C GLY A 101 -1.16 4.42 -6.71
N TYR A 102 -2.16 5.24 -7.07
CA TYR A 102 -1.88 6.63 -7.47
C TYR A 102 -1.48 7.54 -6.31
N ALA A 103 -2.01 7.28 -5.11
CA ALA A 103 -1.74 8.10 -3.92
C ALA A 103 -0.28 7.97 -3.43
N SER A 104 0.35 6.82 -3.62
CA SER A 104 1.74 6.61 -3.20
C SER A 104 2.73 7.50 -3.96
N GLY A 105 2.44 7.85 -5.21
CA GLY A 105 3.33 8.67 -6.05
C GLY A 105 3.70 10.02 -5.43
N PRO A 106 2.73 10.91 -5.17
CA PRO A 106 3.00 12.21 -4.53
C PRO A 106 3.67 12.08 -3.17
N VAL A 107 3.26 11.10 -2.36
CA VAL A 107 3.79 10.93 -1.00
C VAL A 107 5.25 10.50 -1.01
N LEU A 108 5.61 9.48 -1.79
CA LEU A 108 6.99 9.01 -1.94
C LEU A 108 7.87 10.08 -2.61
N LYS A 109 7.33 10.83 -3.58
CA LYS A 109 8.07 11.92 -4.23
C LYS A 109 8.44 13.03 -3.25
N VAL A 110 7.50 13.41 -2.39
CA VAL A 110 7.74 14.41 -1.33
C VAL A 110 8.70 13.86 -0.28
N ALA A 111 8.58 12.60 0.13
CA ALA A 111 9.54 11.97 1.03
C ALA A 111 10.97 12.04 0.47
N ALA A 112 11.13 11.72 -0.84
CA ALA A 112 12.42 11.84 -1.54
C ALA A 112 12.96 13.28 -1.54
N TRP A 113 12.12 14.30 -1.76
CA TRP A 113 12.54 15.71 -1.73
C TRP A 113 12.95 16.18 -0.34
N ARG A 114 12.26 15.67 0.70
CA ARG A 114 12.57 15.98 2.10
C ARG A 114 13.68 15.11 2.70
N LYS A 115 14.29 14.21 1.90
CA LYS A 115 15.32 13.27 2.33
C LYS A 115 14.86 12.35 3.47
N ILE A 116 13.56 12.04 3.53
CA ILE A 116 13.01 11.07 4.45
C ILE A 116 13.15 9.69 3.80
N PRO A 117 13.69 8.68 4.51
CA PRO A 117 13.79 7.32 3.97
C PRO A 117 12.43 6.80 3.59
N TYR A 118 12.35 6.21 2.38
CA TYR A 118 11.13 5.57 1.96
C TYR A 118 11.38 4.19 1.37
N PHE A 119 10.39 3.35 1.54
CA PHE A 119 10.37 1.95 1.16
C PHE A 119 9.21 1.69 0.21
N ILE A 120 9.38 0.71 -0.66
CA ILE A 120 8.34 0.28 -1.60
C ILE A 120 8.02 -1.19 -1.32
N GLN A 121 6.73 -1.53 -1.29
CA GLN A 121 6.27 -2.90 -1.33
C GLN A 121 5.53 -3.12 -2.68
N GLU A 122 5.96 -4.14 -3.44
CA GLU A 122 5.37 -4.51 -4.73
C GLU A 122 4.78 -5.91 -4.66
N GLN A 123 3.47 -5.99 -4.81
CA GLN A 123 2.68 -7.22 -4.65
C GLN A 123 2.64 -8.08 -5.92
N ASN A 124 2.92 -7.49 -7.06
CA ASN A 124 2.69 -8.11 -8.37
C ASN A 124 4.00 -8.55 -9.01
N SER A 125 3.93 -9.56 -9.87
CA SER A 125 5.06 -9.99 -10.71
C SER A 125 5.41 -8.98 -11.82
N TYR A 126 4.55 -7.99 -12.06
CA TYR A 126 4.80 -6.85 -12.94
C TYR A 126 4.63 -5.55 -12.16
N ALA A 127 5.71 -4.81 -12.00
CA ALA A 127 5.72 -3.62 -11.15
C ALA A 127 4.81 -2.51 -11.68
N GLY A 128 4.08 -1.90 -10.74
CA GLY A 128 3.26 -0.73 -11.02
C GLY A 128 4.09 0.48 -11.49
N ILE A 129 3.50 1.34 -12.31
CA ILE A 129 4.19 2.52 -12.90
C ILE A 129 4.77 3.41 -11.79
N THR A 130 4.02 3.69 -10.75
CA THR A 130 4.45 4.53 -9.62
C THR A 130 5.68 3.93 -8.94
N ASN A 131 5.68 2.63 -8.66
CA ASN A 131 6.79 1.94 -8.02
C ASN A 131 8.04 1.94 -8.91
N LYS A 132 7.88 1.73 -10.22
CA LYS A 132 9.00 1.80 -11.19
C LYS A 132 9.65 3.18 -11.22
N LEU A 133 8.85 4.24 -11.26
CA LEU A 133 9.36 5.62 -11.34
C LEU A 133 10.13 6.04 -10.06
N LEU A 134 9.76 5.49 -8.91
CA LEU A 134 10.33 5.89 -7.62
C LEU A 134 11.32 4.86 -7.05
N GLY A 135 11.42 3.66 -7.63
CA GLY A 135 12.26 2.58 -7.13
C GLY A 135 13.74 2.95 -7.02
N ASN A 136 14.30 3.70 -7.98
CA ASN A 136 15.73 4.06 -7.99
C ASN A 136 16.19 4.83 -6.74
N ARG A 137 15.32 5.57 -6.08
CA ARG A 137 15.64 6.37 -4.89
C ARG A 137 15.10 5.77 -3.59
N ALA A 138 14.38 4.65 -3.65
CA ALA A 138 13.91 3.95 -2.47
C ALA A 138 15.10 3.44 -1.64
N SER A 139 14.93 3.37 -0.33
CA SER A 139 15.92 2.78 0.58
C SER A 139 15.97 1.27 0.42
N ALA A 140 14.80 0.62 0.27
CA ALA A 140 14.66 -0.79 -0.12
C ALA A 140 13.31 -1.03 -0.80
N ILE A 141 13.22 -2.13 -1.55
CA ILE A 141 12.03 -2.53 -2.31
C ILE A 141 11.72 -3.98 -1.96
N PHE A 142 10.65 -4.16 -1.20
CA PHE A 142 10.15 -5.47 -0.81
C PHE A 142 9.25 -6.01 -1.91
N VAL A 143 9.59 -7.15 -2.48
CA VAL A 143 8.88 -7.73 -3.62
C VAL A 143 8.30 -9.09 -3.27
N ALA A 144 7.16 -9.42 -3.87
CA ALA A 144 6.49 -10.69 -3.68
C ALA A 144 7.06 -11.80 -4.57
N PHE A 145 7.66 -11.45 -5.70
CA PHE A 145 8.10 -12.40 -6.73
C PHE A 145 9.57 -12.23 -7.10
N LYS A 146 10.20 -13.30 -7.54
CA LYS A 146 11.53 -13.27 -8.16
C LYS A 146 11.48 -12.62 -9.54
N GLY A 147 12.62 -12.20 -10.09
CA GLY A 147 12.72 -11.62 -11.43
C GLY A 147 12.32 -10.14 -11.50
N MET A 148 12.29 -9.44 -10.35
CA MET A 148 11.92 -8.03 -10.27
C MET A 148 13.08 -7.08 -10.59
N GLU A 149 14.29 -7.58 -10.76
CA GLU A 149 15.49 -6.84 -11.21
C GLU A 149 15.33 -6.21 -12.60
N ARG A 150 14.38 -6.70 -13.39
CA ARG A 150 13.97 -6.08 -14.67
C ARG A 150 13.25 -4.73 -14.48
N PHE A 151 12.81 -4.41 -13.26
CA PHE A 151 12.06 -3.18 -12.95
C PHE A 151 12.77 -2.30 -11.95
N PHE A 152 13.63 -2.88 -11.09
CA PHE A 152 14.23 -2.22 -9.94
C PHE A 152 15.73 -2.51 -9.83
N PRO A 153 16.52 -1.62 -9.21
CA PRO A 153 17.93 -1.87 -8.89
C PRO A 153 18.06 -3.13 -8.02
N LYS A 154 18.91 -4.06 -8.45
CA LYS A 154 19.09 -5.37 -7.82
C LYS A 154 19.54 -5.28 -6.36
N ASP A 155 20.38 -4.30 -6.06
CA ASP A 155 20.93 -4.04 -4.71
C ASP A 155 19.89 -3.55 -3.71
N LYS A 156 18.71 -3.14 -4.17
CA LYS A 156 17.60 -2.64 -3.33
C LYS A 156 16.45 -3.63 -3.16
N ILE A 157 16.47 -4.74 -3.89
CA ILE A 157 15.40 -5.73 -3.88
C ILE A 157 15.54 -6.67 -2.67
N ILE A 158 14.44 -6.82 -1.94
CA ILE A 158 14.29 -7.82 -0.88
C ILE A 158 13.09 -8.68 -1.22
N LEU A 159 13.30 -9.99 -1.44
CA LEU A 159 12.21 -10.95 -1.69
C LEU A 159 11.56 -11.30 -0.34
N ALA A 160 10.42 -10.69 -0.06
CA ALA A 160 9.72 -10.81 1.23
C ALA A 160 8.37 -11.53 1.12
N GLY A 161 7.86 -11.77 -0.09
CA GLY A 161 6.49 -12.23 -0.28
C GLY A 161 5.46 -11.09 -0.15
N ASN A 162 4.17 -11.45 -0.17
CA ASN A 162 3.09 -10.51 0.09
C ASN A 162 2.77 -10.46 1.58
N PRO A 163 2.61 -9.26 2.16
CA PRO A 163 2.07 -9.11 3.49
C PRO A 163 0.64 -9.67 3.56
N VAL A 164 0.38 -10.53 4.53
CA VAL A 164 -0.93 -11.11 4.79
C VAL A 164 -1.46 -10.63 6.12
N ARG A 165 -2.78 -10.48 6.22
CA ARG A 165 -3.45 -10.09 7.46
C ARG A 165 -3.28 -11.19 8.52
N ASN A 166 -3.21 -10.79 9.78
CA ASN A 166 -3.07 -11.71 10.92
C ASN A 166 -4.18 -12.75 11.01
N ASP A 167 -5.39 -12.42 10.55
CA ASP A 167 -6.52 -13.37 10.50
C ASP A 167 -6.17 -14.67 9.77
N PHE A 168 -5.26 -14.60 8.78
CA PHE A 168 -4.78 -15.78 8.05
C PHE A 168 -3.74 -16.61 8.81
N LEU A 169 -3.15 -16.07 9.88
CA LEU A 169 -2.20 -16.81 10.72
C LEU A 169 -2.90 -17.70 11.75
N HIS A 170 -4.19 -17.45 12.00
CA HIS A 170 -5.01 -18.15 13.00
C HIS A 170 -6.26 -18.77 12.38
N LEU A 171 -6.09 -19.36 11.19
CA LEU A 171 -7.19 -20.09 10.54
C LEU A 171 -7.57 -21.33 11.36
N PRO A 172 -8.87 -21.64 11.46
CA PRO A 172 -9.31 -22.87 12.07
C PRO A 172 -8.76 -24.08 11.33
N SER A 173 -8.69 -25.23 11.98
CA SER A 173 -8.35 -26.48 11.32
C SER A 173 -9.33 -26.77 10.17
N ARG A 174 -8.93 -27.60 9.22
CA ARG A 174 -9.82 -28.00 8.12
C ARG A 174 -11.17 -28.54 8.61
N ASP A 175 -11.13 -29.36 9.66
CA ASP A 175 -12.34 -30.00 10.21
C ASP A 175 -13.22 -29.00 10.97
N ASP A 176 -12.60 -28.08 11.72
CA ASP A 176 -13.33 -26.99 12.37
C ASP A 176 -13.95 -26.04 11.34
N ALA A 177 -13.20 -25.66 10.30
CA ALA A 177 -13.73 -24.83 9.23
C ALA A 177 -14.92 -25.50 8.52
N ARG A 178 -14.86 -26.81 8.24
CA ARG A 178 -15.96 -27.56 7.67
C ARG A 178 -17.18 -27.56 8.57
N ARG A 179 -16.98 -27.75 9.88
CA ARG A 179 -18.05 -27.70 10.88
C ARG A 179 -18.71 -26.33 10.94
N ILE A 180 -17.92 -25.28 10.99
CA ILE A 180 -18.40 -23.88 11.05
C ILE A 180 -19.22 -23.52 9.80
N LEU A 181 -18.79 -24.00 8.62
CA LEU A 181 -19.44 -23.72 7.34
C LEU A 181 -20.56 -24.70 6.98
N GLY A 182 -20.86 -25.71 7.84
CA GLY A 182 -21.88 -26.73 7.57
C GLY A 182 -21.53 -27.65 6.39
N ILE A 183 -20.23 -27.82 6.08
CA ILE A 183 -19.78 -28.63 4.95
C ILE A 183 -19.55 -30.05 5.40
N HIS A 184 -20.03 -31.01 4.59
CA HIS A 184 -19.87 -32.45 4.85
C HIS A 184 -18.37 -32.83 4.94
N PRO A 185 -17.94 -33.59 5.98
CA PRO A 185 -16.53 -33.88 6.22
C PRO A 185 -15.83 -34.62 5.06
N ASP A 186 -16.51 -35.57 4.40
CA ASP A 186 -15.91 -36.46 3.40
C ASP A 186 -16.13 -36.01 1.95
N LYS A 187 -16.91 -34.95 1.70
CA LYS A 187 -17.19 -34.50 0.34
C LYS A 187 -16.12 -33.52 -0.16
N ARG A 188 -15.73 -33.66 -1.43
CA ARG A 188 -14.94 -32.60 -2.10
C ARG A 188 -15.77 -31.34 -2.19
N THR A 189 -15.16 -30.24 -1.82
CA THR A 189 -15.81 -28.91 -1.82
C THR A 189 -14.97 -27.93 -2.64
N ILE A 190 -15.64 -27.22 -3.52
CA ILE A 190 -15.05 -26.11 -4.32
C ILE A 190 -15.74 -24.83 -3.86
N GLY A 191 -14.95 -23.88 -3.35
CA GLY A 191 -15.40 -22.52 -3.04
C GLY A 191 -15.11 -21.58 -4.22
N ILE A 192 -16.10 -20.77 -4.59
CA ILE A 192 -15.94 -19.69 -5.58
C ILE A 192 -16.25 -18.40 -4.86
N PHE A 193 -15.28 -17.41 -4.89
CA PHE A 193 -15.37 -16.15 -4.19
C PHE A 193 -15.25 -14.97 -5.15
#